data_29cea39a299d85e9fc0991a6cad8a2f9
#
_entry.id   29cea39a299d85e9fc0991a6cad8a2f9
#
_cell.length_a   1.000
_cell.length_b   1.000
_cell.length_c   1.000
_cell.angle_alpha   90.00
_cell.angle_beta   90.00
_cell.angle_gamma   90.00
#
_symmetry.space_group_name_H-M   'P 1'
#
loop_
_entity.id
_entity.type
_entity.pdbx_description
1 polymer ?
#
loop_
_entity_poly.entity_id
_entity_poly.type
_entity_poly.pdbx_seq_one_letter_code
_entity_poly.pdbx_strand_id
1 'polypeptide(L)'
;TRFPGKPLARLGGKPVIQRVYEQVAGVLDDAVVATDDERIRDAVRAFGGRVEMTSPDHRSGTDRCWEAYCKQGREYDVVVNVQGDEPFIRPSQLEAVKRCFDDPATDIATLVKPFTEADGLAALENPNSPKVVLDAQSRAIYFSRSVIPYLRGVPREEWLARHTFYKHIGLYAFRADVLRAVTALPQSPLELAESLEQLRWLENGYKIGVGISEVETIGIDTPEDLE
;
A
#
# COMPACT_ATOMS: atom_id res chain seq x y z
N THR A 1 -11.53 13.74 -0.40
CA THR A 1 -11.78 12.45 -1.07
C THR A 1 -12.74 12.68 -2.23
N ARG A 2 -12.43 12.11 -3.41
CA ARG A 2 -13.26 12.23 -4.63
C ARG A 2 -14.60 11.52 -4.48
N PHE A 3 -14.69 10.54 -3.58
CA PHE A 3 -15.90 9.78 -3.28
C PHE A 3 -16.08 9.64 -1.75
N PRO A 4 -16.80 10.55 -1.08
CA PRO A 4 -17.06 10.48 0.35
C PRO A 4 -17.86 9.21 0.69
N GLY A 5 -17.41 8.47 1.72
CA GLY A 5 -18.10 7.25 2.15
C GLY A 5 -17.80 6.00 1.32
N LYS A 6 -16.77 5.99 0.46
CA LYS A 6 -16.32 4.82 -0.30
C LYS A 6 -16.38 3.50 0.49
N PRO A 7 -15.85 3.40 1.72
CA PRO A 7 -15.84 2.15 2.47
C PRO A 7 -17.25 1.61 2.77
N LEU A 8 -18.27 2.46 2.74
CA LEU A 8 -19.66 2.08 2.98
C LEU A 8 -20.44 1.76 1.71
N ALA A 9 -19.88 2.08 0.53
CA ALA A 9 -20.47 1.73 -0.76
C ALA A 9 -20.65 0.21 -0.86
N ARG A 10 -21.71 -0.23 -1.54
CA ARG A 10 -22.01 -1.66 -1.66
C ARG A 10 -21.43 -2.25 -2.93
N LEU A 11 -20.66 -3.30 -2.77
CA LEU A 11 -20.11 -4.12 -3.85
C LEU A 11 -20.64 -5.55 -3.69
N GLY A 12 -21.50 -6.00 -4.60
CA GLY A 12 -22.12 -7.33 -4.52
C GLY A 12 -22.83 -7.58 -3.19
N GLY A 13 -23.63 -6.60 -2.71
CA GLY A 13 -24.47 -6.72 -1.51
C GLY A 13 -23.77 -6.46 -0.17
N LYS A 14 -22.44 -6.41 -0.12
CA LYS A 14 -21.65 -6.12 1.10
C LYS A 14 -21.00 -4.74 1.01
N PRO A 15 -20.81 -4.00 2.13
CA PRO A 15 -19.95 -2.82 2.15
C PRO A 15 -18.53 -3.14 1.67
N VAL A 16 -17.89 -2.19 0.97
CA VAL A 16 -16.50 -2.32 0.52
C VAL A 16 -15.58 -2.68 1.67
N ILE A 17 -15.69 -1.98 2.81
CA ILE A 17 -14.87 -2.25 4.00
C ILE A 17 -15.05 -3.67 4.56
N GLN A 18 -16.24 -4.25 4.43
CA GLN A 18 -16.46 -5.64 4.85
C GLN A 18 -15.69 -6.61 3.95
N ARG A 19 -15.64 -6.37 2.64
CA ARG A 19 -14.87 -7.20 1.72
C ARG A 19 -13.38 -7.13 1.99
N VAL A 20 -12.85 -5.91 2.21
CA VAL A 20 -11.45 -5.73 2.61
C VAL A 20 -11.17 -6.49 3.91
N TYR A 21 -12.00 -6.29 4.93
CA TYR A 21 -11.83 -6.93 6.23
C TYR A 21 -11.82 -8.46 6.14
N GLU A 22 -12.78 -9.05 5.42
CA GLU A 22 -12.88 -10.49 5.23
C GLU A 22 -11.66 -11.08 4.51
N GLN A 23 -11.11 -10.39 3.51
CA GLN A 23 -9.89 -10.80 2.80
C GLN A 23 -8.68 -10.77 3.73
N VAL A 24 -8.51 -9.71 4.50
CA VAL A 24 -7.38 -9.54 5.43
C VAL A 24 -7.45 -10.56 6.57
N ALA A 25 -8.62 -10.70 7.20
CA ALA A 25 -8.83 -11.63 8.30
C ALA A 25 -8.71 -13.11 7.89
N GLY A 26 -8.84 -13.41 6.61
CA GLY A 26 -8.63 -14.76 6.08
C GLY A 26 -7.16 -15.15 5.90
N VAL A 27 -6.22 -14.20 5.99
CA VAL A 27 -4.78 -14.43 5.72
C VAL A 27 -3.89 -14.06 6.90
N LEU A 28 -4.20 -12.94 7.57
CA LEU A 28 -3.39 -12.41 8.68
C LEU A 28 -3.95 -12.90 10.03
N ASP A 29 -3.08 -12.95 11.03
CA ASP A 29 -3.41 -13.47 12.37
C ASP A 29 -4.49 -12.63 13.08
N ASP A 30 -4.57 -11.34 12.75
CA ASP A 30 -5.56 -10.41 13.27
C ASP A 30 -5.88 -9.31 12.26
N ALA A 31 -7.08 -8.73 12.36
CA ALA A 31 -7.52 -7.62 11.55
C ALA A 31 -8.34 -6.63 12.38
N VAL A 32 -8.10 -5.33 12.16
CA VAL A 32 -8.85 -4.24 12.78
C VAL A 32 -9.05 -3.11 11.78
N VAL A 33 -10.24 -2.55 11.72
CA VAL A 33 -10.52 -1.35 10.94
C VAL A 33 -10.20 -0.13 11.80
N ALA A 34 -9.33 0.75 11.30
CA ALA A 34 -9.03 2.03 11.94
C ALA A 34 -9.79 3.16 11.22
N THR A 35 -10.62 3.90 11.92
CA THR A 35 -11.47 4.95 11.32
C THR A 35 -11.77 6.06 12.30
N ASP A 36 -12.03 7.26 11.79
CA ASP A 36 -12.58 8.41 12.50
C ASP A 36 -14.09 8.62 12.22
N ASP A 37 -14.68 7.79 11.36
CA ASP A 37 -16.10 7.88 10.96
C ASP A 37 -16.95 6.88 11.75
N GLU A 38 -17.89 7.40 12.53
CA GLU A 38 -18.81 6.57 13.32
C GLU A 38 -19.69 5.65 12.46
N ARG A 39 -20.02 6.05 11.22
CA ARG A 39 -20.82 5.24 10.30
C ARG A 39 -20.04 4.00 9.87
N ILE A 40 -18.73 4.14 9.65
CA ILE A 40 -17.84 3.01 9.32
C ILE A 40 -17.72 2.10 10.54
N ARG A 41 -17.53 2.67 11.75
CA ARG A 41 -17.52 1.89 13.01
C ARG A 41 -18.78 1.03 13.14
N ASP A 42 -19.96 1.64 12.94
CA ASP A 42 -21.23 0.95 13.12
C ASP A 42 -21.43 -0.13 12.05
N ALA A 43 -21.04 0.13 10.80
CA ALA A 43 -21.04 -0.86 9.74
C ALA A 43 -20.12 -2.06 10.04
N VAL A 44 -18.89 -1.79 10.54
CA VAL A 44 -17.94 -2.85 10.90
C VAL A 44 -18.45 -3.71 12.04
N ARG A 45 -19.03 -3.10 13.07
CA ARG A 45 -19.68 -3.83 14.18
C ARG A 45 -20.87 -4.66 13.72
N ALA A 46 -21.64 -4.16 12.76
CA ALA A 46 -22.81 -4.87 12.24
C ALA A 46 -22.47 -6.20 11.56
N PHE A 47 -21.29 -6.34 10.94
CA PHE A 47 -20.83 -7.62 10.40
C PHE A 47 -19.90 -8.40 11.34
N GLY A 48 -19.72 -7.94 12.59
CA GLY A 48 -18.89 -8.63 13.59
C GLY A 48 -17.40 -8.37 13.48
N GLY A 49 -16.97 -7.36 12.70
CA GLY A 49 -15.58 -6.97 12.56
C GLY A 49 -15.08 -6.18 13.78
N ARG A 50 -13.76 -6.16 13.96
CA ARG A 50 -13.09 -5.32 14.97
C ARG A 50 -12.83 -3.93 14.40
N VAL A 51 -13.05 -2.91 15.22
CA VAL A 51 -12.87 -1.52 14.81
C VAL A 51 -12.33 -0.68 15.96
N GLU A 52 -11.36 0.18 15.64
CA GLU A 52 -10.81 1.18 16.54
C GLU A 52 -11.10 2.58 16.00
N MET A 53 -11.65 3.42 16.88
CA MET A 53 -11.80 4.85 16.57
C MET A 53 -10.46 5.53 16.77
N THR A 54 -10.05 6.31 15.76
CA THR A 54 -8.78 7.02 15.73
C THR A 54 -9.01 8.52 15.51
N SER A 55 -8.00 9.33 15.80
CA SER A 55 -8.08 10.77 15.61
C SER A 55 -8.42 11.15 14.16
N PRO A 56 -9.28 12.15 13.93
CA PRO A 56 -9.49 12.74 12.61
C PRO A 56 -8.30 13.56 12.10
N ASP A 57 -7.34 13.91 12.99
CA ASP A 57 -6.22 14.79 12.68
C ASP A 57 -5.05 14.09 11.99
N HIS A 58 -5.13 12.77 11.81
CA HIS A 58 -4.09 12.01 11.11
C HIS A 58 -3.93 12.46 9.67
N ARG A 59 -2.68 12.72 9.29
CA ARG A 59 -2.30 13.18 7.94
C ARG A 59 -2.12 12.03 6.95
N SER A 60 -1.82 10.82 7.47
CA SER A 60 -1.59 9.64 6.64
C SER A 60 -2.27 8.39 7.22
N GLY A 61 -2.43 7.37 6.37
CA GLY A 61 -2.85 6.04 6.80
C GLY A 61 -1.85 5.38 7.74
N THR A 62 -0.56 5.71 7.60
CA THR A 62 0.53 5.20 8.44
C THR A 62 0.37 5.68 9.89
N ASP A 63 0.10 6.97 10.09
CA ASP A 63 -0.14 7.54 11.43
C ASP A 63 -1.38 6.91 12.08
N ARG A 64 -2.45 6.73 11.30
CA ARG A 64 -3.69 6.08 11.75
C ARG A 64 -3.46 4.63 12.17
N CYS A 65 -2.67 3.88 11.40
CA CYS A 65 -2.30 2.51 11.74
C CYS A 65 -1.52 2.43 13.04
N TRP A 66 -0.61 3.37 13.28
CA TRP A 66 0.14 3.40 14.54
C TRP A 66 -0.77 3.64 15.75
N GLU A 67 -1.70 4.61 15.68
CA GLU A 67 -2.67 4.82 16.77
C GLU A 67 -3.53 3.58 17.01
N ALA A 68 -4.05 2.96 15.94
CA ALA A 68 -4.85 1.75 16.05
C ALA A 68 -4.06 0.59 16.67
N TYR A 69 -2.79 0.41 16.27
CA TYR A 69 -1.90 -0.59 16.86
C TYR A 69 -1.73 -0.39 18.37
N CYS A 70 -1.45 0.85 18.81
CA CYS A 70 -1.29 1.17 20.24
C CYS A 70 -2.52 0.82 21.08
N LYS A 71 -3.72 0.87 20.48
CA LYS A 71 -4.99 0.57 21.17
C LYS A 71 -5.31 -0.92 21.28
N GLN A 72 -4.57 -1.80 20.56
CA GLN A 72 -4.88 -3.24 20.57
C GLN A 72 -4.57 -3.94 21.89
N GLY A 73 -3.65 -3.40 22.70
CA GLY A 73 -3.20 -4.03 23.96
C GLY A 73 -2.49 -5.38 23.75
N ARG A 74 -2.00 -5.63 22.54
CA ARG A 74 -1.20 -6.79 22.13
C ARG A 74 0.01 -6.33 21.35
N GLU A 75 1.07 -7.10 21.39
CA GLU A 75 2.25 -6.88 20.56
C GLU A 75 2.19 -7.77 19.33
N TYR A 76 2.57 -7.19 18.19
CA TYR A 76 2.70 -7.87 16.91
C TYR A 76 4.06 -7.53 16.33
N ASP A 77 4.68 -8.48 15.64
CA ASP A 77 5.98 -8.27 14.99
C ASP A 77 5.86 -7.33 13.78
N VAL A 78 4.75 -7.49 13.03
CA VAL A 78 4.51 -6.78 11.77
C VAL A 78 3.07 -6.24 11.75
N VAL A 79 2.93 -5.01 11.27
CA VAL A 79 1.64 -4.33 11.04
C VAL A 79 1.48 -4.08 9.54
N VAL A 80 0.39 -4.58 8.96
CA VAL A 80 0.07 -4.38 7.54
C VAL A 80 -0.98 -3.28 7.41
N ASN A 81 -0.67 -2.23 6.67
CA ASN A 81 -1.58 -1.15 6.35
C ASN A 81 -2.28 -1.42 5.01
N VAL A 82 -3.55 -1.81 5.09
CA VAL A 82 -4.41 -2.06 3.93
C VAL A 82 -5.41 -0.93 3.80
N GLN A 83 -5.52 -0.35 2.60
CA GLN A 83 -6.49 0.71 2.37
C GLN A 83 -7.92 0.17 2.39
N GLY A 84 -8.81 0.87 3.09
CA GLY A 84 -10.21 0.44 3.28
C GLY A 84 -11.09 0.54 2.02
N ASP A 85 -10.56 0.98 0.91
CA ASP A 85 -11.20 1.12 -0.41
C ASP A 85 -10.58 0.20 -1.49
N GLU A 86 -9.81 -0.81 -1.08
CA GLU A 86 -9.20 -1.83 -1.95
C GLU A 86 -9.86 -3.22 -1.78
N PRO A 87 -11.14 -3.40 -2.19
CA PRO A 87 -11.87 -4.65 -1.97
C PRO A 87 -11.34 -5.84 -2.77
N PHE A 88 -10.48 -5.58 -3.75
CA PHE A 88 -9.90 -6.60 -4.64
C PHE A 88 -8.49 -7.05 -4.22
N ILE A 89 -8.04 -6.64 -3.01
CA ILE A 89 -6.79 -7.17 -2.46
C ILE A 89 -6.85 -8.71 -2.43
N ARG A 90 -5.77 -9.35 -2.88
CA ARG A 90 -5.69 -10.80 -2.98
C ARG A 90 -4.92 -11.41 -1.82
N PRO A 91 -5.30 -12.60 -1.35
CA PRO A 91 -4.50 -13.36 -0.38
C PRO A 91 -3.03 -13.47 -0.76
N SER A 92 -2.73 -13.73 -2.06
CA SER A 92 -1.37 -13.82 -2.57
C SER A 92 -0.54 -12.54 -2.38
N GLN A 93 -1.17 -11.37 -2.38
CA GLN A 93 -0.50 -10.09 -2.14
C GLN A 93 -0.15 -9.91 -0.66
N LEU A 94 -1.07 -10.27 0.25
CA LEU A 94 -0.82 -10.27 1.69
C LEU A 94 0.29 -11.26 2.05
N GLU A 95 0.30 -12.45 1.47
CA GLU A 95 1.36 -13.42 1.65
C GLU A 95 2.71 -12.96 1.04
N ALA A 96 2.69 -12.26 -0.09
CA ALA A 96 3.90 -11.74 -0.71
C ALA A 96 4.56 -10.64 0.15
N VAL A 97 3.77 -9.71 0.69
CA VAL A 97 4.30 -8.66 1.58
C VAL A 97 4.82 -9.24 2.90
N LYS A 98 4.12 -10.24 3.44
CA LYS A 98 4.52 -10.95 4.67
C LYS A 98 5.88 -11.64 4.50
N ARG A 99 6.10 -12.34 3.39
CA ARG A 99 7.37 -13.02 3.08
C ARG A 99 8.58 -12.09 2.96
N CYS A 100 8.39 -10.80 2.69
CA CYS A 100 9.51 -9.86 2.70
C CYS A 100 10.24 -9.80 4.06
N PHE A 101 9.54 -10.14 5.15
CA PHE A 101 10.10 -10.15 6.51
C PHE A 101 10.86 -11.43 6.88
N ASP A 102 10.91 -12.42 5.97
CA ASP A 102 11.83 -13.57 6.09
C ASP A 102 13.29 -13.11 6.04
N ASP A 103 13.56 -11.98 5.36
CA ASP A 103 14.83 -11.24 5.49
C ASP A 103 14.79 -10.37 6.77
N PRO A 104 15.61 -10.69 7.79
CA PRO A 104 15.64 -9.91 9.03
C PRO A 104 16.10 -8.46 8.83
N ALA A 105 16.71 -8.13 7.71
CA ALA A 105 17.13 -6.79 7.37
C ALA A 105 16.00 -5.93 6.77
N THR A 106 14.82 -6.50 6.50
CA THR A 106 13.65 -5.75 6.02
C THR A 106 13.00 -5.00 7.17
N ASP A 107 12.93 -3.69 7.07
CA ASP A 107 12.25 -2.79 8.01
C ASP A 107 10.78 -2.59 7.64
N ILE A 108 10.55 -2.38 6.35
CA ILE A 108 9.26 -2.09 5.72
C ILE A 108 9.12 -2.99 4.49
N ALA A 109 7.91 -3.38 4.15
CA ALA A 109 7.64 -4.13 2.94
C ALA A 109 6.56 -3.44 2.10
N THR A 110 6.67 -3.60 0.78
CA THR A 110 5.65 -3.17 -0.19
C THR A 110 5.61 -4.11 -1.38
N LEU A 111 4.72 -3.84 -2.33
CA LEU A 111 4.56 -4.65 -3.53
C LEU A 111 4.83 -3.85 -4.80
N VAL A 112 5.22 -4.58 -5.83
CA VAL A 112 5.29 -4.07 -7.20
C VAL A 112 4.66 -5.05 -8.18
N LYS A 113 4.22 -4.52 -9.32
CA LYS A 113 3.81 -5.31 -10.48
C LYS A 113 4.74 -4.98 -11.65
N PRO A 114 5.28 -5.98 -12.36
CA PRO A 114 5.99 -5.73 -13.61
C PRO A 114 5.06 -5.09 -14.64
N PHE A 115 5.52 -4.05 -15.34
CA PHE A 115 4.89 -3.62 -16.58
C PHE A 115 5.17 -4.63 -17.68
N THR A 116 4.19 -4.85 -18.53
CA THR A 116 4.28 -5.72 -19.72
C THR A 116 4.20 -4.87 -20.99
N GLU A 117 4.58 -5.43 -22.13
CA GLU A 117 4.40 -4.76 -23.42
C GLU A 117 2.92 -4.43 -23.69
N ALA A 118 2.00 -5.26 -23.20
CA ALA A 118 0.56 -5.05 -23.36
C ALA A 118 0.04 -3.82 -22.60
N ASP A 119 0.71 -3.40 -21.51
CA ASP A 119 0.34 -2.18 -20.78
C ASP A 119 0.65 -0.91 -21.59
N GLY A 120 1.65 -0.99 -22.48
CA GLY A 120 2.05 0.08 -23.37
C GLY A 120 2.80 1.25 -22.68
N LEU A 121 3.43 2.09 -23.51
CA LEU A 121 4.23 3.24 -23.02
C LEU A 121 3.39 4.26 -22.23
N ALA A 122 2.16 4.49 -22.63
CA ALA A 122 1.29 5.45 -21.96
C ALA A 122 1.05 5.08 -20.48
N ALA A 123 0.92 3.79 -20.18
CA ALA A 123 0.80 3.30 -18.80
C ALA A 123 2.11 3.47 -18.03
N LEU A 124 3.26 3.18 -18.67
CA LEU A 124 4.58 3.37 -18.07
C LEU A 124 4.86 4.85 -17.77
N GLU A 125 4.44 5.75 -18.65
CA GLU A 125 4.65 7.20 -18.52
C GLU A 125 3.66 7.90 -17.57
N ASN A 126 2.61 7.21 -17.15
CA ASN A 126 1.60 7.77 -16.26
C ASN A 126 2.22 8.15 -14.90
N PRO A 127 2.25 9.44 -14.50
CA PRO A 127 2.83 9.87 -13.23
C PRO A 127 2.01 9.41 -12.01
N ASN A 128 0.75 9.00 -12.20
CA ASN A 128 -0.08 8.44 -11.14
C ASN A 128 0.24 6.97 -10.85
N SER A 129 1.09 6.35 -11.66
CA SER A 129 1.64 5.00 -11.45
C SER A 129 3.12 5.12 -11.11
N PRO A 130 3.53 5.29 -9.84
CA PRO A 130 4.93 5.41 -9.47
C PRO A 130 5.73 4.18 -9.89
N LYS A 131 6.94 4.40 -10.39
CA LYS A 131 7.91 3.36 -10.76
C LYS A 131 8.86 3.11 -9.60
N VAL A 132 9.36 1.89 -9.51
CA VAL A 132 10.31 1.47 -8.47
C VAL A 132 11.50 0.79 -9.14
N VAL A 133 12.71 1.18 -8.74
CA VAL A 133 13.94 0.43 -9.07
C VAL A 133 14.35 -0.40 -7.87
N LEU A 134 14.76 -1.64 -8.15
CA LEU A 134 15.10 -2.65 -7.14
C LEU A 134 16.59 -2.97 -7.18
N ASP A 135 17.15 -3.30 -6.01
CA ASP A 135 18.47 -3.91 -5.92
C ASP A 135 18.42 -5.43 -6.19
N ALA A 136 19.58 -6.08 -6.17
CA ALA A 136 19.72 -7.51 -6.40
C ALA A 136 19.08 -8.37 -5.29
N GLN A 137 18.73 -7.79 -4.15
CA GLN A 137 18.05 -8.42 -3.02
C GLN A 137 16.54 -8.10 -2.98
N SER A 138 15.99 -7.57 -4.09
CA SER A 138 14.59 -7.15 -4.18
C SER A 138 14.20 -6.08 -3.14
N ARG A 139 15.11 -5.14 -2.85
CA ARG A 139 14.84 -3.97 -2.02
C ARG A 139 14.68 -2.74 -2.90
N ALA A 140 13.79 -1.84 -2.51
CA ALA A 140 13.61 -0.59 -3.24
C ALA A 140 14.84 0.33 -3.10
N ILE A 141 15.39 0.74 -4.24
CA ILE A 141 16.43 1.76 -4.33
C ILE A 141 15.81 3.16 -4.36
N TYR A 142 14.77 3.33 -5.18
CA TYR A 142 14.06 4.59 -5.33
C TYR A 142 12.67 4.41 -5.93
N PHE A 143 11.76 5.32 -5.58
CA PHE A 143 10.41 5.44 -6.16
C PHE A 143 10.31 6.77 -6.89
N SER A 144 9.70 6.79 -8.07
CA SER A 144 9.50 8.03 -8.82
C SER A 144 8.21 8.00 -9.65
N ARG A 145 7.60 9.17 -9.81
CA ARG A 145 6.54 9.38 -10.80
C ARG A 145 7.09 9.41 -12.21
N SER A 146 8.36 9.77 -12.38
CA SER A 146 9.07 9.67 -13.65
C SER A 146 9.33 8.22 -14.02
N VAL A 147 9.58 7.96 -15.31
CA VAL A 147 10.05 6.65 -15.74
C VAL A 147 11.50 6.44 -15.32
N ILE A 148 11.73 5.45 -14.50
CA ILE A 148 13.05 5.01 -14.03
C ILE A 148 13.17 3.49 -14.17
N PRO A 149 14.37 2.95 -14.56
CA PRO A 149 15.56 3.66 -15.01
C PRO A 149 15.41 4.23 -16.44
N TYR A 150 16.31 5.12 -16.85
CA TYR A 150 16.43 5.56 -18.23
C TYR A 150 17.26 4.56 -19.02
N LEU A 151 16.76 4.08 -20.17
CA LEU A 151 17.49 3.16 -21.02
C LEU A 151 18.27 3.93 -22.09
N ARG A 152 19.56 4.17 -21.79
CA ARG A 152 20.44 4.87 -22.72
C ARG A 152 20.70 4.07 -23.99
N GLY A 153 20.47 4.69 -25.14
CA GLY A 153 20.75 4.08 -26.45
C GLY A 153 19.66 3.10 -26.93
N VAL A 154 18.54 2.97 -26.21
CA VAL A 154 17.38 2.16 -26.61
C VAL A 154 16.25 3.10 -27.03
N PRO A 155 15.67 2.93 -28.22
CA PRO A 155 14.46 3.64 -28.63
C PRO A 155 13.35 3.46 -27.59
N ARG A 156 12.59 4.53 -27.33
CA ARG A 156 11.62 4.53 -26.23
C ARG A 156 10.52 3.48 -26.41
N GLU A 157 10.12 3.25 -27.63
CA GLU A 157 9.15 2.22 -28.05
C GLU A 157 9.58 0.78 -27.73
N GLU A 158 10.89 0.56 -27.57
CA GLU A 158 11.45 -0.76 -27.21
C GLU A 158 11.65 -0.95 -25.70
N TRP A 159 11.41 0.07 -24.86
CA TRP A 159 11.78 0.03 -23.44
C TRP A 159 11.15 -1.15 -22.71
N LEU A 160 9.84 -1.39 -22.90
CA LEU A 160 9.13 -2.48 -22.23
C LEU A 160 9.59 -3.88 -22.70
N ALA A 161 10.09 -3.99 -23.95
CA ALA A 161 10.66 -5.23 -24.46
C ALA A 161 12.09 -5.48 -23.96
N ARG A 162 12.82 -4.40 -23.57
CA ARG A 162 14.25 -4.48 -23.22
C ARG A 162 14.53 -4.49 -21.73
N HIS A 163 13.59 -4.04 -20.90
CA HIS A 163 13.77 -3.92 -19.46
C HIS A 163 12.46 -4.13 -18.71
N THR A 164 12.55 -4.81 -17.57
CA THR A 164 11.40 -4.96 -16.67
C THR A 164 11.28 -3.73 -15.80
N PHE A 165 10.30 -2.88 -16.09
CA PHE A 165 9.89 -1.78 -15.23
C PHE A 165 8.89 -2.27 -14.20
N TYR A 166 8.91 -1.71 -12.99
CA TYR A 166 8.02 -2.08 -11.91
C TYR A 166 7.10 -0.92 -11.53
N LYS A 167 5.79 -1.20 -11.50
CA LYS A 167 4.76 -0.32 -10.96
C LYS A 167 4.61 -0.59 -9.47
N HIS A 168 4.63 0.46 -8.66
CA HIS A 168 4.38 0.36 -7.24
C HIS A 168 2.90 0.04 -6.95
N ILE A 169 2.66 -0.86 -6.02
CA ILE A 169 1.35 -1.16 -5.42
C ILE A 169 1.38 -0.64 -3.98
N GLY A 170 0.48 0.27 -3.64
CA GLY A 170 0.45 1.03 -2.38
C GLY A 170 0.08 0.24 -1.12
N LEU A 171 0.39 -1.04 -1.06
CA LEU A 171 0.27 -1.87 0.14
C LEU A 171 1.58 -1.83 0.92
N TYR A 172 1.50 -1.54 2.22
CA TYR A 172 2.68 -1.47 3.10
C TYR A 172 2.53 -2.35 4.33
N ALA A 173 3.66 -2.92 4.74
CA ALA A 173 3.80 -3.56 6.04
C ALA A 173 5.06 -3.06 6.73
N PHE A 174 5.05 -3.03 8.05
CA PHE A 174 6.11 -2.45 8.87
C PHE A 174 6.41 -3.38 10.03
N ARG A 175 7.69 -3.51 10.42
CA ARG A 175 7.98 -3.96 11.79
C ARG A 175 7.34 -2.97 12.77
N ALA A 176 6.82 -3.45 13.88
CA ALA A 176 6.05 -2.60 14.80
C ALA A 176 6.87 -1.43 15.39
N ASP A 177 8.13 -1.67 15.70
CA ASP A 177 9.07 -0.66 16.17
C ASP A 177 9.43 0.36 15.08
N VAL A 178 9.54 -0.10 13.83
CA VAL A 178 9.75 0.75 12.65
C VAL A 178 8.52 1.61 12.39
N LEU A 179 7.30 1.05 12.46
CA LEU A 179 6.06 1.84 12.30
C LEU A 179 6.05 3.02 13.28
N ARG A 180 6.37 2.77 14.56
CA ARG A 180 6.51 3.83 15.56
C ARG A 180 7.54 4.89 15.13
N ALA A 181 8.69 4.46 14.64
CA ALA A 181 9.78 5.36 14.30
C ALA A 181 9.43 6.24 13.09
N VAL A 182 8.85 5.67 12.04
CA VAL A 182 8.55 6.41 10.79
C VAL A 182 7.41 7.42 10.95
N THR A 183 6.45 7.18 11.86
CA THR A 183 5.39 8.16 12.18
C THR A 183 5.91 9.40 12.91
N ALA A 184 7.06 9.30 13.55
CA ALA A 184 7.71 10.43 14.20
C ALA A 184 8.61 11.26 13.26
N LEU A 185 8.84 10.81 12.03
CA LEU A 185 9.71 11.51 11.08
C LEU A 185 9.01 12.75 10.49
N PRO A 186 9.72 13.89 10.37
CA PRO A 186 9.22 15.01 9.61
C PRO A 186 9.17 14.68 8.11
N GLN A 187 8.31 15.37 7.37
CA GLN A 187 8.29 15.26 5.92
C GLN A 187 9.65 15.61 5.33
N SER A 188 10.06 14.84 4.32
CA SER A 188 11.38 14.95 3.69
C SER A 188 11.32 15.66 2.33
N PRO A 189 12.43 16.21 1.85
CA PRO A 189 12.48 16.91 0.56
C PRO A 189 12.03 16.06 -0.63
N LEU A 190 12.43 14.79 -0.71
CA LEU A 190 12.01 13.90 -1.81
C LEU A 190 10.54 13.51 -1.71
N GLU A 191 10.05 13.25 -0.49
CA GLU A 191 8.61 13.03 -0.26
C GLU A 191 7.78 14.19 -0.77
N LEU A 192 8.16 15.42 -0.42
CA LEU A 192 7.44 16.63 -0.84
C LEU A 192 7.52 16.84 -2.36
N ALA A 193 8.67 16.58 -2.97
CA ALA A 193 8.88 16.76 -4.41
C ALA A 193 8.03 15.79 -5.24
N GLU A 194 8.01 14.52 -4.87
CA GLU A 194 7.30 13.46 -5.59
C GLU A 194 5.87 13.21 -5.04
N SER A 195 5.53 13.75 -3.87
CA SER A 195 4.32 13.42 -3.12
C SER A 195 4.19 11.89 -2.91
N LEU A 196 5.29 11.28 -2.44
CA LEU A 196 5.43 9.85 -2.16
C LEU A 196 6.00 9.67 -0.75
N GLU A 197 5.15 9.26 0.21
CA GLU A 197 5.51 9.13 1.64
C GLU A 197 6.70 8.19 1.87
N GLN A 198 6.82 7.12 1.10
CA GLN A 198 7.88 6.13 1.22
C GLN A 198 9.30 6.67 0.94
N LEU A 199 9.41 7.79 0.25
CA LEU A 199 10.70 8.46 0.05
C LEU A 199 11.27 9.01 1.36
N ARG A 200 10.41 9.48 2.27
CA ARG A 200 10.81 9.89 3.62
C ARG A 200 11.52 8.74 4.35
N TRP A 201 11.01 7.53 4.22
CA TRP A 201 11.62 6.36 4.87
C TRP A 201 12.96 6.00 4.26
N LEU A 202 13.07 6.01 2.92
CA LEU A 202 14.35 5.78 2.22
C LEU A 202 15.39 6.84 2.56
N GLU A 203 15.01 8.13 2.61
CA GLU A 203 15.92 9.23 2.99
C GLU A 203 16.45 9.07 4.43
N ASN A 204 15.70 8.40 5.30
CA ASN A 204 16.11 8.11 6.68
C ASN A 204 16.75 6.72 6.86
N GLY A 205 17.08 6.03 5.76
CA GLY A 205 17.89 4.81 5.76
C GLY A 205 17.13 3.52 6.04
N TYR A 206 15.78 3.53 6.09
CA TYR A 206 14.99 2.33 6.23
C TYR A 206 15.03 1.49 4.96
N LYS A 207 15.12 0.16 5.13
CA LYS A 207 15.17 -0.80 4.05
C LYS A 207 13.76 -1.27 3.72
N ILE A 208 13.34 -1.02 2.48
CA ILE A 208 12.02 -1.43 1.99
C ILE A 208 12.19 -2.70 1.14
N GLY A 209 11.80 -3.85 1.69
CA GLY A 209 11.69 -5.10 0.95
C GLY A 209 10.50 -5.06 -0.01
N VAL A 210 10.64 -5.67 -1.18
CA VAL A 210 9.64 -5.58 -2.24
C VAL A 210 9.21 -6.98 -2.68
N GLY A 211 7.92 -7.28 -2.51
CA GLY A 211 7.28 -8.45 -3.07
C GLY A 211 6.77 -8.18 -4.49
N ILE A 212 6.83 -9.18 -5.35
CA ILE A 212 6.29 -9.09 -6.71
C ILE A 212 4.87 -9.65 -6.72
N SER A 213 3.93 -8.88 -7.26
CA SER A 213 2.55 -9.29 -7.51
C SER A 213 2.28 -9.34 -9.00
N GLU A 214 1.66 -10.39 -9.49
CA GLU A 214 1.18 -10.48 -10.87
C GLU A 214 -0.17 -9.77 -11.06
N VAL A 215 -0.84 -9.47 -9.95
CA VAL A 215 -2.18 -8.87 -9.94
C VAL A 215 -2.08 -7.43 -9.44
N GLU A 216 -2.76 -6.53 -10.12
CA GLU A 216 -2.98 -5.16 -9.67
C GLU A 216 -4.21 -5.10 -8.77
N THR A 217 -4.12 -4.40 -7.64
CA THR A 217 -5.30 -4.00 -6.88
C THR A 217 -5.98 -2.84 -7.58
N ILE A 218 -7.26 -2.99 -7.86
CA ILE A 218 -8.09 -1.90 -8.37
C ILE A 218 -8.77 -1.28 -7.15
N GLY A 219 -8.35 -0.07 -6.80
CA GLY A 219 -9.05 0.74 -5.80
C GLY A 219 -10.34 1.29 -6.38
N ILE A 220 -11.36 1.44 -5.55
CA ILE A 220 -12.59 2.13 -5.93
C ILE A 220 -12.37 3.63 -5.74
N ASP A 221 -12.23 4.38 -6.83
CA ASP A 221 -12.01 5.83 -6.81
C ASP A 221 -13.24 6.64 -7.19
N THR A 222 -14.12 6.06 -7.99
CA THR A 222 -15.34 6.67 -8.48
C THR A 222 -16.55 5.75 -8.25
N PRO A 223 -17.79 6.26 -8.29
CA PRO A 223 -18.99 5.42 -8.23
C PRO A 223 -19.08 4.41 -9.38
N GLU A 224 -18.51 4.73 -10.55
CA GLU A 224 -18.49 3.88 -11.74
C GLU A 224 -17.62 2.62 -11.53
N ASP A 225 -16.63 2.66 -10.64
CA ASP A 225 -15.79 1.51 -10.29
C ASP A 225 -16.55 0.43 -9.49
N LEU A 226 -17.81 0.70 -9.11
CA LEU A 226 -18.70 -0.24 -8.40
C LEU A 226 -19.56 -1.11 -9.34
N GLU A 227 -19.63 -0.78 -10.64
CA GLU A 227 -20.37 -1.50 -11.66
C GLU A 227 -19.56 -2.63 -12.29
#